data_7e666b52789a98b32eaa9c0982566f69
#
_entry.id   7e666b52789a98b32eaa9c0982566f69
#
_cell.length_a   1.000
_cell.length_b   1.000
_cell.length_c   1.000
_cell.angle_alpha   90.00
_cell.angle_beta   90.00
_cell.angle_gamma   90.00
#
_symmetry.space_group_name_H-M   'P 1'
#
loop_
_entity.id
_entity.type
_entity.pdbx_description
1 polymer ?
#
loop_
_entity_poly.entity_id
_entity_poly.type
_entity_poly.pdbx_seq_one_letter_code
_entity_poly.pdbx_strand_id
1 'polypeptide(L)'
;GTANLETFASVYEIFSMPYLFDSEEVYKSVMEDSDYMENVYESTDEAGFRVVTWYNAGTRNFYGKKPINTPDDLKGMKIRVQQSPASVAMVNAFGAAAAPMSFGEVYTAIQQGVIDGAENNELALTNNKHGEVAKYYSYNKHQMVPDMLVANLKFLNGLSPEEYQAVSYTHLR
;
A
#
# COMPACT_ATOMS: atom_id res chain seq x y z
N GLY A 1 -3.49 1.12 2.71
CA GLY A 1 -2.68 -0.04 2.31
C GLY A 1 -2.06 -0.76 3.48
N THR A 2 -1.61 -2.00 3.27
CA THR A 2 -1.05 -2.90 4.29
C THR A 2 0.24 -2.41 4.93
N ALA A 3 1.01 -1.58 4.26
CA ALA A 3 2.26 -1.04 4.80
C ALA A 3 2.13 -0.42 6.21
N ASN A 4 0.97 0.15 6.54
CA ASN A 4 0.72 0.71 7.87
C ASN A 4 0.40 -0.37 8.93
N LEU A 5 0.15 -1.61 8.50
CA LEU A 5 -0.14 -2.74 9.39
C LEU A 5 1.13 -3.51 9.79
N GLU A 6 2.23 -3.33 9.05
CA GLU A 6 3.51 -4.00 9.27
C GLU A 6 4.06 -3.78 10.70
N THR A 7 3.80 -2.61 11.28
CA THR A 7 4.22 -2.29 12.64
C THR A 7 3.45 -3.03 13.72
N PHE A 8 2.29 -3.59 13.38
CA PHE A 8 1.43 -4.36 14.29
C PHE A 8 1.56 -5.86 14.10
N ALA A 9 1.75 -6.30 12.84
CA ALA A 9 1.91 -7.70 12.50
C ALA A 9 2.83 -7.84 11.28
N SER A 10 4.00 -8.48 11.47
CA SER A 10 5.04 -8.60 10.44
C SER A 10 4.61 -9.39 9.20
N VAL A 11 3.57 -10.22 9.29
CA VAL A 11 3.01 -10.93 8.12
C VAL A 11 2.60 -9.97 6.99
N TYR A 12 2.25 -8.73 7.31
CA TYR A 12 1.87 -7.74 6.31
C TYR A 12 3.05 -7.21 5.47
N GLU A 13 4.30 -7.42 5.91
CA GLU A 13 5.50 -7.03 5.16
C GLU A 13 5.58 -7.72 3.80
N ILE A 14 5.02 -8.94 3.69
CA ILE A 14 5.01 -9.69 2.43
C ILE A 14 4.33 -8.91 1.30
N PHE A 15 3.24 -8.18 1.57
CA PHE A 15 2.53 -7.39 0.57
C PHE A 15 3.28 -6.15 0.11
N SER A 16 4.34 -5.77 0.82
CA SER A 16 5.21 -4.65 0.45
C SER A 16 6.45 -5.09 -0.32
N MET A 17 6.61 -6.39 -0.58
CA MET A 17 7.71 -6.91 -1.41
C MET A 17 7.49 -6.52 -2.88
N PRO A 18 8.50 -5.95 -3.54
CA PRO A 18 8.39 -5.61 -4.94
C PRO A 18 8.34 -6.88 -5.80
N TYR A 19 7.49 -6.83 -6.84
CA TYR A 19 7.33 -7.91 -7.83
C TYR A 19 7.00 -9.29 -7.23
N LEU A 20 6.30 -9.31 -6.08
CA LEU A 20 5.88 -10.55 -5.42
C LEU A 20 4.88 -11.34 -6.28
N PHE A 21 3.96 -10.65 -6.93
CA PHE A 21 2.90 -11.26 -7.73
C PHE A 21 3.20 -11.09 -9.21
N ASP A 22 3.24 -12.20 -9.95
CA ASP A 22 3.51 -12.21 -11.39
C ASP A 22 2.36 -11.64 -12.23
N SER A 23 1.13 -11.72 -11.69
CA SER A 23 -0.07 -11.20 -12.35
C SER A 23 -1.15 -10.79 -11.35
N GLU A 24 -2.15 -10.06 -11.85
CA GLU A 24 -3.34 -9.69 -11.06
C GLU A 24 -4.18 -10.93 -10.71
N GLU A 25 -4.19 -11.96 -11.54
CA GLU A 25 -4.88 -13.22 -11.28
C GLU A 25 -4.25 -13.95 -10.09
N VAL A 26 -2.91 -14.04 -10.05
CA VAL A 26 -2.18 -14.63 -8.92
C VAL A 26 -2.42 -13.82 -7.66
N TYR A 27 -2.33 -12.49 -7.74
CA TYR A 27 -2.64 -11.61 -6.62
C TYR A 27 -4.04 -11.87 -6.07
N LYS A 28 -5.08 -11.89 -6.93
CA LYS A 28 -6.45 -12.15 -6.51
C LYS A 28 -6.62 -13.54 -5.92
N SER A 29 -6.02 -14.57 -6.50
CA SER A 29 -6.13 -15.93 -5.97
C SER A 29 -5.60 -16.07 -4.55
N VAL A 30 -4.52 -15.36 -4.22
CA VAL A 30 -3.98 -15.30 -2.84
C VAL A 30 -4.91 -14.51 -1.91
N MET A 31 -5.39 -13.36 -2.36
CA MET A 31 -6.26 -12.50 -1.54
C MET A 31 -7.65 -13.09 -1.31
N GLU A 32 -8.10 -13.99 -2.17
CA GLU A 32 -9.39 -14.69 -2.09
C GLU A 32 -9.27 -16.06 -1.40
N ASP A 33 -8.05 -16.52 -1.07
CA ASP A 33 -7.82 -17.74 -0.29
C ASP A 33 -8.20 -17.47 1.18
N SER A 34 -9.43 -17.90 1.55
CA SER A 34 -9.99 -17.66 2.88
C SER A 34 -9.15 -18.30 3.98
N ASP A 35 -8.64 -19.52 3.76
CA ASP A 35 -7.90 -20.27 4.77
C ASP A 35 -6.57 -19.60 5.13
N TYR A 36 -5.92 -19.01 4.12
CA TYR A 36 -4.70 -18.24 4.32
C TYR A 36 -4.99 -16.86 4.91
N MET A 37 -5.93 -16.13 4.28
CA MET A 37 -6.19 -14.72 4.62
C MET A 37 -6.84 -14.55 5.99
N GLU A 38 -7.61 -15.54 6.50
CA GLU A 38 -8.18 -15.47 7.85
C GLU A 38 -7.07 -15.36 8.90
N ASN A 39 -6.02 -16.17 8.81
CA ASN A 39 -4.87 -16.07 9.69
C ASN A 39 -4.15 -14.71 9.59
N VAL A 40 -4.06 -14.16 8.40
CA VAL A 40 -3.48 -12.82 8.17
C VAL A 40 -4.34 -11.76 8.83
N TYR A 41 -5.68 -11.83 8.68
CA TYR A 41 -6.61 -10.84 9.25
C TYR A 41 -6.63 -10.86 10.78
N GLU A 42 -6.51 -12.03 11.39
CA GLU A 42 -6.48 -12.20 12.84
C GLU A 42 -5.15 -11.79 13.48
N SER A 43 -4.09 -11.70 12.68
CA SER A 43 -2.74 -11.36 13.20
C SER A 43 -2.64 -10.01 13.90
N THR A 44 -3.63 -9.13 13.72
CA THR A 44 -3.70 -7.81 14.37
C THR A 44 -4.56 -7.77 15.64
N ASP A 45 -5.15 -8.90 16.04
CA ASP A 45 -6.06 -8.96 17.20
C ASP A 45 -5.40 -8.51 18.51
N GLU A 46 -4.15 -8.89 18.73
CA GLU A 46 -3.39 -8.46 19.91
C GLU A 46 -3.19 -6.93 19.96
N ALA A 47 -3.24 -6.27 18.82
CA ALA A 47 -3.20 -4.80 18.72
C ALA A 47 -4.58 -4.14 18.92
N GLY A 48 -5.63 -4.94 19.15
CA GLY A 48 -6.98 -4.45 19.48
C GLY A 48 -7.84 -4.11 18.27
N PHE A 49 -7.44 -4.53 17.06
CA PHE A 49 -8.24 -4.41 15.85
C PHE A 49 -8.04 -5.63 14.95
N ARG A 50 -9.01 -5.89 14.07
CA ARG A 50 -8.98 -6.98 13.09
C ARG A 50 -9.18 -6.42 11.70
N VAL A 51 -8.49 -6.98 10.73
CA VAL A 51 -8.80 -6.76 9.32
C VAL A 51 -10.05 -7.56 8.97
N VAL A 52 -11.00 -6.91 8.31
CA VAL A 52 -12.30 -7.52 7.98
C VAL A 52 -12.32 -7.98 6.52
N THR A 53 -11.72 -7.18 5.63
CA THR A 53 -11.64 -7.49 4.20
C THR A 53 -10.56 -6.65 3.52
N TRP A 54 -10.36 -6.92 2.24
CA TRP A 54 -9.40 -6.22 1.40
C TRP A 54 -10.07 -5.57 0.18
N TYR A 55 -9.38 -4.61 -0.41
CA TYR A 55 -9.77 -3.97 -1.67
C TYR A 55 -8.58 -3.97 -2.62
N ASN A 56 -8.84 -4.23 -3.90
CA ASN A 56 -7.83 -4.10 -4.93
C ASN A 56 -7.52 -2.62 -5.15
N ALA A 57 -6.35 -2.19 -4.72
CA ALA A 57 -5.87 -0.81 -4.91
C ALA A 57 -5.08 -0.62 -6.21
N GLY A 58 -5.09 -1.62 -7.11
CA GLY A 58 -4.31 -1.59 -8.35
C GLY A 58 -2.81 -1.76 -8.13
N THR A 59 -2.04 -1.39 -9.14
CA THR A 59 -0.58 -1.49 -9.10
C THR A 59 0.06 -0.16 -8.74
N ARG A 60 1.15 -0.23 -7.99
CA ARG A 60 1.94 0.95 -7.61
C ARG A 60 3.05 1.17 -8.63
N ASN A 61 3.26 2.45 -8.94
CA ASN A 61 4.20 2.92 -9.96
C ASN A 61 4.91 4.18 -9.47
N PHE A 62 6.12 4.44 -9.96
CA PHE A 62 6.81 5.69 -9.65
C PHE A 62 6.23 6.87 -10.41
N TYR A 63 6.22 8.03 -9.78
CA TYR A 63 5.88 9.30 -10.41
C TYR A 63 6.70 10.45 -9.83
N GLY A 64 6.91 11.51 -10.62
CA GLY A 64 7.73 12.62 -10.17
C GLY A 64 7.75 13.79 -11.15
N LYS A 65 8.70 14.70 -10.89
CA LYS A 65 8.94 15.88 -11.74
C LYS A 65 9.75 15.57 -13.00
N LYS A 66 10.35 14.38 -13.08
CA LYS A 66 11.13 13.88 -14.22
C LYS A 66 10.64 12.49 -14.61
N PRO A 67 10.82 12.08 -15.87
CA PRO A 67 10.53 10.71 -16.30
C PRO A 67 11.48 9.74 -15.61
N ILE A 68 10.97 8.55 -15.28
CA ILE A 68 11.72 7.42 -14.71
C ILE A 68 11.48 6.24 -15.65
N ASN A 69 12.41 6.03 -16.58
CA ASN A 69 12.31 4.99 -17.62
C ASN A 69 13.11 3.75 -17.26
N THR A 70 14.16 3.90 -16.47
CA THR A 70 15.05 2.84 -16.01
C THR A 70 15.31 3.00 -14.50
N PRO A 71 15.76 1.94 -13.81
CA PRO A 71 16.17 2.05 -12.41
C PRO A 71 17.27 3.09 -12.19
N ASP A 72 18.14 3.33 -13.19
CA ASP A 72 19.22 4.32 -13.09
C ASP A 72 18.71 5.77 -12.99
N ASP A 73 17.52 6.04 -13.51
CA ASP A 73 16.90 7.37 -13.43
C ASP A 73 16.47 7.73 -12.00
N LEU A 74 16.35 6.73 -11.12
CA LEU A 74 16.06 6.92 -9.69
C LEU A 74 17.29 7.35 -8.89
N LYS A 75 18.50 7.13 -9.39
CA LYS A 75 19.74 7.43 -8.67
C LYS A 75 19.81 8.91 -8.27
N GLY A 76 20.02 9.12 -6.97
CA GLY A 76 20.11 10.46 -6.39
C GLY A 76 18.79 11.20 -6.22
N MET A 77 17.65 10.62 -6.65
CA MET A 77 16.33 11.17 -6.36
C MET A 77 15.93 10.91 -4.91
N LYS A 78 15.15 11.81 -4.35
CA LYS A 78 14.49 11.63 -3.06
C LYS A 78 13.04 11.23 -3.30
N ILE A 79 12.73 9.97 -3.04
CA ILE A 79 11.43 9.36 -3.34
C ILE A 79 10.66 9.08 -2.05
N ARG A 80 9.46 9.64 -1.95
CA ARG A 80 8.55 9.28 -0.87
C ARG A 80 8.10 7.84 -1.00
N VAL A 81 8.11 7.15 0.12
CA VAL A 81 7.52 5.82 0.29
C VAL A 81 6.54 5.79 1.46
N GLN A 82 5.77 4.73 1.56
CA GLN A 82 5.00 4.42 2.77
C GLN A 82 5.96 4.17 3.96
N GLN A 83 5.44 4.23 5.18
CA GLN A 83 6.21 3.92 6.40
C GLN A 83 6.37 2.40 6.54
N SER A 84 7.10 1.80 5.62
CA SER A 84 7.34 0.37 5.48
C SER A 84 8.84 0.14 5.31
N PRO A 85 9.47 -0.70 6.14
CA PRO A 85 10.86 -1.10 5.98
C PRO A 85 11.15 -1.69 4.59
N ALA A 86 10.25 -2.51 4.06
CA ALA A 86 10.40 -3.11 2.74
C ALA A 86 10.39 -2.04 1.62
N SER A 87 9.47 -1.07 1.69
CA SER A 87 9.41 0.04 0.71
C SER A 87 10.65 0.93 0.78
N VAL A 88 11.18 1.18 1.98
CA VAL A 88 12.45 1.91 2.18
C VAL A 88 13.61 1.15 1.57
N ALA A 89 13.72 -0.15 1.84
CA ALA A 89 14.78 -1.00 1.30
C ALA A 89 14.73 -1.06 -0.23
N MET A 90 13.53 -1.20 -0.82
CA MET A 90 13.33 -1.21 -2.27
C MET A 90 13.87 0.07 -2.92
N VAL A 91 13.45 1.23 -2.45
CA VAL A 91 13.86 2.51 -3.04
C VAL A 91 15.36 2.75 -2.89
N ASN A 92 15.94 2.41 -1.72
CA ASN A 92 17.37 2.52 -1.50
C ASN A 92 18.17 1.56 -2.41
N ALA A 93 17.64 0.36 -2.69
CA ALA A 93 18.27 -0.59 -3.62
C ALA A 93 18.36 -0.06 -5.06
N PHE A 94 17.44 0.82 -5.48
CA PHE A 94 17.51 1.53 -6.76
C PHE A 94 18.47 2.71 -6.76
N GLY A 95 19.14 3.00 -5.64
CA GLY A 95 20.07 4.12 -5.51
C GLY A 95 19.39 5.49 -5.30
N ALA A 96 18.11 5.49 -4.99
CA ALA A 96 17.39 6.68 -4.54
C ALA A 96 17.43 6.81 -3.01
N ALA A 97 17.14 7.99 -2.50
CA ALA A 97 16.94 8.22 -1.07
C ALA A 97 15.46 8.06 -0.71
N ALA A 98 15.14 7.02 0.05
CA ALA A 98 13.78 6.83 0.54
C ALA A 98 13.40 7.88 1.57
N ALA A 99 12.19 8.45 1.45
CA ALA A 99 11.63 9.44 2.36
C ALA A 99 10.28 8.95 2.89
N PRO A 100 10.24 8.11 3.94
CA PRO A 100 8.98 7.66 4.52
C PRO A 100 8.24 8.84 5.14
N MET A 101 6.98 9.03 4.70
CA MET A 101 6.09 10.07 5.23
C MET A 101 4.63 9.71 5.00
N SER A 102 3.74 10.38 5.74
CA SER A 102 2.29 10.18 5.59
C SER A 102 1.82 10.57 4.19
N PHE A 103 0.74 9.96 3.71
CA PHE A 103 0.23 10.22 2.36
C PHE A 103 -0.26 11.67 2.19
N GLY A 104 -0.85 12.25 3.24
CA GLY A 104 -1.35 13.63 3.21
C GLY A 104 -0.28 14.70 3.02
N GLU A 105 0.99 14.38 3.28
CA GLU A 105 2.11 15.33 3.15
C GLU A 105 2.70 15.34 1.73
N VAL A 106 2.43 14.32 0.92
CA VAL A 106 3.13 14.06 -0.35
C VAL A 106 2.96 15.20 -1.35
N TYR A 107 1.73 15.68 -1.56
CA TYR A 107 1.46 16.78 -2.50
C TYR A 107 2.34 18.00 -2.19
N THR A 108 2.30 18.47 -0.94
CA THR A 108 3.06 19.64 -0.49
C THR A 108 4.56 19.40 -0.56
N ALA A 109 5.02 18.21 -0.19
CA ALA A 109 6.45 17.87 -0.24
C ALA A 109 7.00 17.87 -1.68
N ILE A 110 6.24 17.35 -2.66
CA ILE A 110 6.61 17.45 -4.07
C ILE A 110 6.56 18.92 -4.54
N GLN A 111 5.50 19.64 -4.22
CA GLN A 111 5.34 21.04 -4.61
C GLN A 111 6.52 21.89 -4.16
N GLN A 112 6.91 21.75 -2.91
CA GLN A 112 8.02 22.50 -2.29
C GLN A 112 9.41 21.99 -2.69
N GLY A 113 9.51 20.85 -3.38
CA GLY A 113 10.79 20.25 -3.75
C GLY A 113 11.52 19.59 -2.59
N VAL A 114 10.82 19.25 -1.52
CA VAL A 114 11.37 18.46 -0.40
C VAL A 114 11.66 17.04 -0.84
N ILE A 115 10.85 16.52 -1.77
CA ILE A 115 11.02 15.25 -2.47
C ILE A 115 10.90 15.45 -3.98
N ASP A 116 11.51 14.58 -4.77
CA ASP A 116 11.50 14.64 -6.24
C ASP A 116 10.31 13.89 -6.83
N GLY A 117 9.76 12.94 -6.09
CA GLY A 117 8.65 12.09 -6.52
C GLY A 117 8.17 11.17 -5.41
N ALA A 118 7.28 10.27 -5.80
CA ALA A 118 6.70 9.25 -4.94
C ALA A 118 6.32 8.02 -5.76
N GLU A 119 5.70 7.05 -5.13
CA GLU A 119 5.14 5.86 -5.76
C GLU A 119 3.70 5.62 -5.26
N ASN A 120 2.80 5.27 -6.15
CA ASN A 120 1.42 4.92 -5.85
C ASN A 120 0.69 4.43 -7.11
N ASN A 121 -0.61 4.10 -6.97
CA ASN A 121 -1.52 3.86 -8.10
C ASN A 121 -1.94 5.19 -8.79
N GLU A 122 -2.60 5.09 -9.93
CA GLU A 122 -3.01 6.25 -10.75
C GLU A 122 -3.96 7.21 -10.02
N LEU A 123 -4.77 6.70 -9.08
CA LEU A 123 -5.75 7.53 -8.36
C LEU A 123 -5.09 8.60 -7.50
N ALA A 124 -3.83 8.40 -7.11
CA ALA A 124 -3.07 9.44 -6.43
C ALA A 124 -2.88 10.69 -7.30
N LEU A 125 -2.70 10.50 -8.62
CA LEU A 125 -2.51 11.62 -9.54
C LEU A 125 -3.80 12.39 -9.79
N THR A 126 -4.91 11.67 -9.91
CA THR A 126 -6.23 12.23 -10.23
C THR A 126 -6.97 12.72 -8.99
N ASN A 127 -7.32 11.79 -8.08
CA ASN A 127 -8.17 12.09 -6.93
C ASN A 127 -7.45 12.93 -5.86
N ASN A 128 -6.14 12.69 -5.67
CA ASN A 128 -5.31 13.42 -4.71
C ASN A 128 -4.50 14.55 -5.37
N LYS A 129 -4.72 14.79 -6.65
CA LYS A 129 -4.13 15.90 -7.42
C LYS A 129 -2.61 15.90 -7.51
N HIS A 130 -1.95 14.77 -7.19
CA HIS A 130 -0.49 14.70 -7.29
C HIS A 130 0.01 14.96 -8.71
N GLY A 131 -0.81 14.72 -9.75
CA GLY A 131 -0.53 15.07 -11.14
C GLY A 131 -0.39 16.58 -11.42
N GLU A 132 -0.80 17.44 -10.51
CA GLU A 132 -0.56 18.90 -10.62
C GLU A 132 0.91 19.24 -10.35
N VAL A 133 1.57 18.50 -9.46
CA VAL A 133 2.93 18.76 -8.96
C VAL A 133 3.97 17.75 -9.48
N ALA A 134 3.52 16.59 -10.00
CA ALA A 134 4.34 15.54 -10.60
C ALA A 134 3.77 15.18 -11.98
N LYS A 135 4.50 15.52 -13.05
CA LYS A 135 4.00 15.44 -14.43
C LYS A 135 4.31 14.12 -15.14
N TYR A 136 5.13 13.28 -14.55
CA TYR A 136 5.57 12.02 -15.14
C TYR A 136 5.14 10.85 -14.26
N TYR A 137 4.51 9.85 -14.88
CA TYR A 137 4.10 8.61 -14.26
C TYR A 137 4.70 7.44 -15.04
N SER A 138 5.45 6.58 -14.37
CA SER A 138 6.22 5.52 -14.99
C SER A 138 5.63 4.16 -14.62
N TYR A 139 5.02 3.48 -15.59
CA TYR A 139 4.33 2.21 -15.41
C TYR A 139 5.31 1.04 -15.21
N ASN A 140 5.97 1.02 -14.07
CA ASN A 140 6.88 -0.07 -13.71
C ASN A 140 6.23 -1.19 -12.89
N LYS A 141 5.01 -0.98 -12.37
CA LYS A 141 4.17 -1.99 -11.69
C LYS A 141 4.93 -2.77 -10.60
N HIS A 142 5.66 -2.06 -9.76
CA HIS A 142 6.58 -2.70 -8.82
C HIS A 142 5.90 -3.36 -7.62
N GLN A 143 4.65 -2.99 -7.30
CA GLN A 143 3.92 -3.59 -6.17
C GLN A 143 2.41 -3.66 -6.45
N MET A 144 1.76 -4.66 -5.84
CA MET A 144 0.31 -4.78 -5.69
C MET A 144 0.01 -4.83 -4.19
N VAL A 145 -0.21 -3.65 -3.58
CA VAL A 145 -0.44 -3.51 -2.14
C VAL A 145 -1.93 -3.35 -1.90
N PRO A 146 -2.61 -4.32 -1.25
CA PRO A 146 -4.04 -4.22 -1.00
C PRO A 146 -4.35 -3.12 0.00
N ASP A 147 -5.52 -2.49 -0.16
CA ASP A 147 -6.13 -1.72 0.92
C ASP A 147 -6.94 -2.64 1.81
N MET A 148 -6.87 -2.40 3.12
CA MET A 148 -7.54 -3.23 4.12
C MET A 148 -8.58 -2.40 4.88
N LEU A 149 -9.77 -2.99 5.05
CA LEU A 149 -10.75 -2.49 6.00
C LEU A 149 -10.43 -3.07 7.37
N VAL A 150 -10.27 -2.19 8.34
CA VAL A 150 -9.99 -2.58 9.73
C VAL A 150 -11.15 -2.18 10.64
N ALA A 151 -11.44 -3.00 11.64
CA ALA A 151 -12.43 -2.71 12.65
C ALA A 151 -11.85 -2.91 14.05
N ASN A 152 -12.34 -2.12 15.01
CA ASN A 152 -11.95 -2.28 16.40
C ASN A 152 -12.44 -3.64 16.92
N LEU A 153 -11.55 -4.43 17.52
CA LEU A 153 -11.85 -5.79 17.97
C LEU A 153 -12.94 -5.82 19.05
N LYS A 154 -12.94 -4.84 19.97
CA LYS A 154 -13.99 -4.73 20.98
C LYS A 154 -15.36 -4.47 20.38
N PHE A 155 -15.42 -3.68 19.29
CA PHE A 155 -16.66 -3.47 18.53
C PHE A 155 -17.12 -4.78 17.90
N LEU A 156 -16.26 -5.51 17.20
CA LEU A 156 -16.58 -6.79 16.57
C LEU A 156 -17.08 -7.83 17.57
N ASN A 157 -16.43 -7.92 18.73
CA ASN A 157 -16.79 -8.86 19.80
C ASN A 157 -18.12 -8.48 20.51
N GLY A 158 -18.60 -7.27 20.31
CA GLY A 158 -19.90 -6.81 20.83
C GLY A 158 -21.07 -7.10 19.91
N LEU A 159 -20.82 -7.55 18.67
CA LEU A 159 -21.87 -7.87 17.68
C LEU A 159 -22.46 -9.25 17.95
N SER A 160 -23.77 -9.41 17.65
CA SER A 160 -24.35 -10.73 17.56
C SER A 160 -23.79 -11.51 16.37
N PRO A 161 -23.90 -12.85 16.34
CA PRO A 161 -23.43 -13.64 15.19
C PRO A 161 -24.03 -13.19 13.85
N GLU A 162 -25.28 -12.77 13.84
CA GLU A 162 -25.98 -12.28 12.64
C GLU A 162 -25.43 -10.93 12.18
N GLU A 163 -25.17 -10.01 13.12
CA GLU A 163 -24.57 -8.70 12.83
C GLU A 163 -23.12 -8.87 12.35
N TYR A 164 -22.35 -9.73 13.00
CA TYR A 164 -20.97 -10.03 12.57
C TYR A 164 -20.95 -10.59 11.15
N GLN A 165 -21.85 -11.53 10.84
CA GLN A 165 -21.97 -12.08 9.51
C GLN A 165 -22.37 -11.01 8.48
N ALA A 166 -23.29 -10.10 8.82
CA ALA A 166 -23.66 -9.01 7.94
C ALA A 166 -22.48 -8.08 7.64
N VAL A 167 -21.66 -7.75 8.64
CA VAL A 167 -20.46 -6.91 8.48
C VAL A 167 -19.39 -7.62 7.64
N SER A 168 -19.13 -8.90 7.86
CA SER A 168 -18.13 -9.67 7.09
C SER A 168 -18.58 -9.99 5.66
N TYR A 169 -19.88 -10.26 5.43
CA TYR A 169 -20.42 -10.58 4.09
C TYR A 169 -20.59 -9.36 3.17
N THR A 170 -20.85 -8.17 3.73
CA THR A 170 -21.11 -6.96 2.91
C THR A 170 -19.86 -6.49 2.15
N HIS A 171 -18.71 -7.03 2.46
CA HIS A 171 -17.44 -6.60 1.89
C HIS A 171 -16.79 -7.62 0.96
N LEU A 172 -17.45 -8.79 0.74
CA LEU A 172 -16.99 -9.87 -0.15
C LEU A 172 -17.62 -9.82 -1.55
N ARG A 173 -18.24 -8.68 -1.96
CA ARG A 173 -18.81 -8.50 -3.30
C ARG A 173 -18.24 -7.32 -4.03
#